data_23df7cd9775a11d7b11e69cec4cb7ec4
#
_entry.id   23df7cd9775a11d7b11e69cec4cb7ec4
#
_cell.length_a   1.000
_cell.length_b   1.000
_cell.length_c   1.000
_cell.angle_alpha   90.00
_cell.angle_beta   90.00
_cell.angle_gamma   90.00
#
_symmetry.space_group_name_H-M   'P 1'
#
loop_
_entity.id
_entity.type
_entity.pdbx_description
1 polymer ?
#
loop_
_entity_poly.entity_id
_entity_poly.type
_entity_poly.pdbx_seq_one_letter_code
_entity_poly.pdbx_strand_id
1 'polypeptide(L)'
;MSISLQKGQKVSLSKDNAGLSKIIVGLGWDEVQQSSSGGGFLSALFGGGSKQQPIDCDASALMLKNGKLVDKSDIVYFGNLHHKSGTVNHQGDNLTGAGDGDDEQIVIDLAKVPQEYDKIVIVVNIYQAVQRHQHFGMIENAFIRLVDARNNNEMCKYNLTENYSGMTAMIFGEVYRPVSYTHLRAHETG
;
A
#
# COMPACT_ATOMS: atom_id res chain seq x y z
N MET A 1 -3.60 21.59 -1.55
CA MET A 1 -3.96 20.87 -2.80
C MET A 1 -3.17 19.57 -2.83
N SER A 2 -3.83 18.44 -3.05
CA SER A 2 -3.17 17.16 -3.23
C SER A 2 -2.51 17.08 -4.62
N ILE A 3 -1.34 16.44 -4.70
CA ILE A 3 -0.59 16.24 -5.95
C ILE A 3 -0.94 14.86 -6.49
N SER A 4 -1.49 14.80 -7.71
CA SER A 4 -1.66 13.51 -8.41
C SER A 4 -0.32 13.10 -9.02
N LEU A 5 0.21 11.97 -8.57
CA LEU A 5 1.49 11.43 -9.03
C LEU A 5 1.32 10.55 -10.26
N GLN A 6 2.35 10.49 -11.07
CA GLN A 6 2.50 9.54 -12.17
C GLN A 6 3.58 8.50 -11.84
N LYS A 7 3.54 7.37 -12.53
CA LYS A 7 4.53 6.30 -12.41
C LYS A 7 5.97 6.85 -12.49
N GLY A 8 6.78 6.52 -11.49
CA GLY A 8 8.17 6.97 -11.39
C GLY A 8 8.36 8.43 -10.97
N GLN A 9 7.28 9.20 -10.80
CA GLN A 9 7.37 10.58 -10.33
C GLN A 9 7.85 10.65 -8.89
N LYS A 10 8.63 11.68 -8.58
CA LYS A 10 9.16 11.98 -7.25
C LYS A 10 8.56 13.27 -6.73
N VAL A 11 8.23 13.30 -5.46
CA VAL A 11 7.80 14.51 -4.77
C VAL A 11 8.65 14.75 -3.52
N SER A 12 9.06 15.99 -3.31
CA SER A 12 9.76 16.37 -2.07
C SER A 12 8.76 16.58 -0.96
N LEU A 13 8.86 15.79 0.11
CA LEU A 13 7.95 15.90 1.26
C LEU A 13 8.31 17.08 2.16
N SER A 14 9.57 17.51 2.19
CA SER A 14 10.05 18.56 3.08
C SER A 14 10.01 19.96 2.47
N LYS A 15 10.12 20.07 1.13
CA LYS A 15 10.23 21.38 0.46
C LYS A 15 8.95 22.21 0.59
N ASP A 16 7.79 21.57 0.46
CA ASP A 16 6.49 22.24 0.43
C ASP A 16 5.70 22.07 1.73
N ASN A 17 6.26 21.32 2.70
CA ASN A 17 5.61 20.98 3.96
C ASN A 17 6.56 21.21 5.15
N ALA A 18 6.83 22.49 5.43
CA ALA A 18 7.68 22.87 6.56
C ALA A 18 7.18 22.25 7.88
N GLY A 19 8.10 21.62 8.62
CA GLY A 19 7.79 20.97 9.89
C GLY A 19 7.08 19.62 9.78
N LEU A 20 6.99 19.02 8.57
CA LEU A 20 6.47 17.67 8.40
C LEU A 20 7.36 16.69 9.16
N SER A 21 6.78 16.01 10.15
CA SER A 21 7.51 15.07 11.00
C SER A 21 6.95 13.65 10.92
N LYS A 22 5.66 13.52 10.61
CA LYS A 22 4.96 12.24 10.59
C LYS A 22 3.99 12.18 9.42
N ILE A 23 3.99 11.06 8.72
CA ILE A 23 3.07 10.80 7.61
C ILE A 23 2.27 9.53 7.85
N ILE A 24 1.10 9.47 7.22
CA ILE A 24 0.30 8.27 7.07
C ILE A 24 0.39 7.88 5.59
N VAL A 25 0.83 6.66 5.33
CA VAL A 25 0.73 6.01 4.04
C VAL A 25 -0.59 5.26 4.02
N GLY A 26 -1.54 5.74 3.24
CA GLY A 26 -2.84 5.10 3.05
C GLY A 26 -2.85 4.32 1.75
N LEU A 27 -3.42 3.12 1.78
CA LEU A 27 -3.58 2.24 0.63
C LEU A 27 -5.04 1.82 0.54
N GLY A 28 -5.57 1.76 -0.68
CA GLY A 28 -6.93 1.31 -0.92
C GLY A 28 -7.05 0.64 -2.27
N TRP A 29 -8.07 -0.23 -2.41
CA TRP A 29 -8.38 -0.98 -3.63
C TRP A 29 -9.84 -1.43 -3.62
N ASP A 30 -10.35 -1.76 -4.81
CA ASP A 30 -11.64 -2.41 -4.97
C ASP A 30 -11.46 -3.75 -5.70
N GLU A 31 -12.33 -4.71 -5.40
CA GLU A 31 -12.40 -5.93 -6.18
C GLU A 31 -13.18 -5.68 -7.47
N VAL A 32 -12.68 -6.15 -8.60
CA VAL A 32 -13.44 -6.14 -9.85
C VAL A 32 -14.71 -6.95 -9.66
N GLN A 33 -15.86 -6.29 -9.67
CA GLN A 33 -17.14 -6.97 -9.65
C GLN A 33 -17.30 -7.75 -10.95
N GLN A 34 -17.14 -9.07 -10.88
CA GLN A 34 -17.53 -9.92 -11.98
C GLN A 34 -19.06 -9.78 -12.15
N SER A 35 -19.46 -9.01 -13.15
CA SER A 35 -20.86 -8.96 -13.56
C SER A 35 -21.28 -10.38 -13.93
N SER A 36 -22.07 -11.01 -13.08
CA SER A 36 -22.75 -12.28 -13.37
C SER A 36 -23.83 -12.01 -14.42
N SER A 37 -23.42 -11.65 -15.63
CA SER A 37 -24.32 -11.59 -16.77
C SER A 37 -24.56 -13.02 -17.23
N GLY A 38 -25.70 -13.60 -16.81
CA GLY A 38 -26.23 -14.82 -17.40
C GLY A 38 -26.36 -16.02 -16.48
N GLY A 39 -26.65 -15.85 -15.21
CA GLY A 39 -27.13 -16.90 -14.32
C GLY A 39 -28.65 -16.99 -14.37
N GLY A 40 -29.22 -17.69 -15.38
CA GLY A 40 -30.64 -17.98 -15.39
C GLY A 40 -31.05 -18.83 -14.18
N PHE A 41 -32.35 -18.81 -13.85
CA PHE A 41 -33.05 -19.52 -12.77
C PHE A 41 -32.59 -20.98 -12.50
N LEU A 42 -31.89 -21.62 -13.45
CA LEU A 42 -31.36 -22.98 -13.33
C LEU A 42 -30.06 -23.08 -12.49
N SER A 43 -29.29 -21.98 -12.31
CA SER A 43 -28.06 -22.04 -11.51
C SER A 43 -28.33 -22.10 -10.00
N ALA A 44 -29.53 -21.71 -9.57
CA ALA A 44 -29.96 -21.79 -8.17
C ALA A 44 -30.33 -23.24 -7.76
N LEU A 45 -30.58 -24.13 -8.70
CA LEU A 45 -31.02 -25.53 -8.47
C LEU A 45 -29.84 -26.53 -8.46
N PHE A 46 -28.72 -26.18 -9.07
CA PHE A 46 -27.51 -27.01 -9.07
C PHE A 46 -26.44 -26.30 -8.23
N GLY A 47 -26.61 -26.34 -6.91
CA GLY A 47 -25.74 -25.72 -5.92
C GLY A 47 -24.23 -26.03 -6.12
N GLY A 48 -23.54 -25.20 -6.86
CA GLY A 48 -22.14 -25.37 -7.23
C GLY A 48 -21.44 -24.05 -7.61
N GLY A 49 -21.91 -22.92 -7.15
CA GLY A 49 -21.14 -21.68 -7.22
C GLY A 49 -20.11 -21.67 -6.11
N SER A 50 -18.86 -22.02 -6.40
CA SER A 50 -17.74 -21.71 -5.51
C SER A 50 -17.74 -20.20 -5.30
N LYS A 51 -18.15 -19.74 -4.11
CA LYS A 51 -18.00 -18.34 -3.73
C LYS A 51 -16.50 -18.05 -3.79
N GLN A 52 -16.09 -17.26 -4.77
CA GLN A 52 -14.72 -16.78 -4.87
C GLN A 52 -14.41 -16.07 -3.55
N GLN A 53 -13.32 -16.45 -2.90
CA GLN A 53 -12.94 -15.81 -1.64
C GLN A 53 -12.56 -14.35 -1.93
N PRO A 54 -12.91 -13.41 -1.05
CA PRO A 54 -12.49 -12.02 -1.16
C PRO A 54 -10.98 -11.91 -1.36
N ILE A 55 -10.55 -10.92 -2.14
CA ILE A 55 -9.14 -10.64 -2.35
C ILE A 55 -8.62 -9.89 -1.14
N ASP A 56 -7.68 -10.51 -0.47
CA ASP A 56 -7.08 -10.02 0.76
C ASP A 56 -5.67 -9.49 0.42
N CYS A 57 -5.55 -8.18 0.35
CA CYS A 57 -4.27 -7.53 0.09
C CYS A 57 -3.65 -7.06 1.38
N ASP A 58 -2.37 -7.38 1.57
CA ASP A 58 -1.58 -7.00 2.73
C ASP A 58 -0.51 -5.99 2.36
N ALA A 59 -0.47 -4.86 3.06
CA ALA A 59 0.62 -3.91 2.94
C ALA A 59 1.78 -4.25 3.88
N SER A 60 2.98 -3.98 3.41
CA SER A 60 4.21 -4.13 4.19
C SER A 60 5.13 -2.93 3.97
N ALA A 61 5.85 -2.52 5.01
CA ALA A 61 6.91 -1.54 4.91
C ALA A 61 8.27 -2.22 5.19
N LEU A 62 9.17 -2.15 4.22
CA LEU A 62 10.52 -2.70 4.31
C LEU A 62 11.49 -1.57 4.58
N MET A 63 12.14 -1.57 5.75
CA MET A 63 13.15 -0.58 6.10
C MET A 63 14.53 -1.03 5.62
N LEU A 64 15.10 -0.29 4.68
CA LEU A 64 16.34 -0.65 4.01
C LEU A 64 17.54 0.15 4.56
N LYS A 65 18.69 -0.53 4.65
CA LYS A 65 19.99 0.06 4.95
C LYS A 65 20.87 -0.05 3.71
N ASN A 66 21.33 1.09 3.19
CA ASN A 66 22.08 1.15 1.92
C ASN A 66 21.36 0.41 0.79
N GLY A 67 20.04 0.61 0.69
CA GLY A 67 19.17 -0.01 -0.32
C GLY A 67 18.97 -1.51 -0.16
N LYS A 68 19.31 -2.11 0.98
CA LYS A 68 19.17 -3.55 1.23
C LYS A 68 18.35 -3.83 2.48
N LEU A 69 17.52 -4.84 2.42
CA LEU A 69 16.88 -5.44 3.59
C LEU A 69 17.91 -6.34 4.29
N VAL A 70 18.33 -5.97 5.50
CA VAL A 70 19.40 -6.65 6.23
C VAL A 70 18.82 -7.67 7.22
N ASP A 71 17.71 -7.34 7.86
CA ASP A 71 17.10 -8.15 8.90
C ASP A 71 15.60 -8.27 8.68
N LYS A 72 15.03 -9.44 8.97
CA LYS A 72 13.57 -9.67 8.90
C LYS A 72 12.79 -8.81 9.88
N SER A 73 13.38 -8.41 11.00
CA SER A 73 12.77 -7.48 11.96
C SER A 73 12.62 -6.06 11.42
N ASP A 74 13.23 -5.76 10.27
CA ASP A 74 13.10 -4.48 9.56
C ASP A 74 11.90 -4.49 8.58
N ILE A 75 11.06 -5.54 8.62
CA ILE A 75 9.80 -5.64 7.90
C ILE A 75 8.64 -5.38 8.86
N VAL A 76 7.80 -4.39 8.54
CA VAL A 76 6.56 -4.09 9.24
C VAL A 76 5.40 -4.58 8.37
N TYR A 77 4.56 -5.46 8.91
CA TYR A 77 3.45 -6.11 8.21
C TYR A 77 2.47 -6.67 9.25
N PHE A 78 1.39 -7.33 8.84
CA PHE A 78 0.36 -7.87 9.77
C PHE A 78 0.93 -8.78 10.88
N GLY A 79 2.02 -9.50 10.64
CA GLY A 79 2.71 -10.35 11.64
C GLY A 79 3.73 -9.61 12.53
N ASN A 80 4.07 -8.37 12.19
CA ASN A 80 4.97 -7.49 12.94
C ASN A 80 4.53 -6.04 12.77
N LEU A 81 3.51 -5.62 13.50
CA LEU A 81 2.85 -4.32 13.33
C LEU A 81 3.75 -3.12 13.68
N HIS A 82 4.78 -3.31 14.47
CA HIS A 82 5.62 -2.22 14.98
C HIS A 82 7.10 -2.52 14.76
N HIS A 83 7.77 -1.62 14.05
CA HIS A 83 9.22 -1.71 13.94
C HIS A 83 9.88 -1.49 15.31
N LYS A 84 10.99 -2.19 15.58
CA LYS A 84 11.76 -2.09 16.84
C LYS A 84 12.18 -0.67 17.23
N SER A 85 12.34 0.24 16.26
CA SER A 85 12.62 1.67 16.54
C SER A 85 11.39 2.45 16.96
N GLY A 86 10.18 1.91 16.83
CA GLY A 86 8.91 2.58 17.10
C GLY A 86 8.52 3.64 16.05
N THR A 87 9.28 3.76 14.96
CA THR A 87 9.09 4.85 13.97
C THR A 87 8.25 4.49 12.77
N VAL A 88 8.04 3.19 12.51
CA VAL A 88 7.16 2.68 11.44
C VAL A 88 6.17 1.71 12.07
N ASN A 89 4.89 1.98 11.88
CA ASN A 89 3.82 1.24 12.53
C ASN A 89 2.67 0.97 11.56
N HIS A 90 2.33 -0.28 11.36
CA HIS A 90 1.15 -0.74 10.65
C HIS A 90 -0.07 -0.63 11.57
N GLN A 91 -1.18 -0.08 11.10
CA GLN A 91 -2.35 0.16 11.94
C GLN A 91 -3.28 -1.05 12.07
N GLY A 92 -2.90 -2.17 11.47
CA GLY A 92 -3.73 -3.37 11.39
C GLY A 92 -4.61 -3.36 10.15
N ASP A 93 -5.34 -4.46 10.01
CA ASP A 93 -6.23 -4.73 8.89
C ASP A 93 -7.51 -3.91 9.03
N ASN A 94 -7.95 -3.33 7.94
CA ASN A 94 -9.19 -2.59 7.70
C ASN A 94 -9.91 -2.00 8.93
N LEU A 95 -9.56 -0.78 9.29
CA LEU A 95 -10.16 -0.06 10.42
C LEU A 95 -11.52 0.60 10.08
N THR A 96 -11.92 0.65 8.83
CA THR A 96 -13.08 1.45 8.41
C THR A 96 -13.98 0.72 7.42
N GLY A 97 -14.40 -0.46 7.63
CA GLY A 97 -15.36 -1.21 6.79
C GLY A 97 -15.92 -0.44 5.58
N ALA A 98 -16.14 -1.07 4.48
CA ALA A 98 -16.69 -0.62 3.20
C ALA A 98 -17.03 0.89 3.09
N GLY A 99 -16.19 1.68 2.46
CA GLY A 99 -16.38 3.12 2.22
C GLY A 99 -15.14 3.74 1.60
N ASP A 100 -15.25 4.96 1.07
CA ASP A 100 -14.22 5.74 0.36
C ASP A 100 -12.96 6.07 1.18
N GLY A 101 -12.34 5.10 1.84
CA GLY A 101 -11.19 5.27 2.71
C GLY A 101 -9.99 4.39 2.36
N ASP A 102 -8.96 4.46 3.20
CA ASP A 102 -7.83 3.54 3.12
C ASP A 102 -8.23 2.17 3.68
N ASP A 103 -7.93 1.10 2.97
CA ASP A 103 -8.09 -0.27 3.47
C ASP A 103 -6.99 -0.60 4.47
N GLU A 104 -5.78 -0.08 4.24
CA GLU A 104 -4.66 -0.22 5.16
C GLU A 104 -3.89 1.08 5.34
N GLN A 105 -3.31 1.25 6.51
CA GLN A 105 -2.50 2.41 6.85
C GLN A 105 -1.18 2.02 7.53
N ILE A 106 -0.10 2.69 7.12
CA ILE A 106 1.21 2.62 7.76
C ILE A 106 1.62 4.02 8.19
N VAL A 107 1.87 4.20 9.48
CA VAL A 107 2.33 5.48 10.04
C VAL A 107 3.85 5.49 10.12
N ILE A 108 4.47 6.56 9.61
CA ILE A 108 5.92 6.74 9.59
C ILE A 108 6.28 8.05 10.29
N ASP A 109 7.06 7.96 11.38
CA ASP A 109 7.64 9.13 12.07
C ASP A 109 8.98 9.48 11.40
N LEU A 110 8.91 10.28 10.33
CA LEU A 110 10.05 10.67 9.51
C LEU A 110 11.18 11.33 10.30
N ALA A 111 10.80 12.09 11.34
CA ALA A 111 11.77 12.82 12.16
C ALA A 111 12.61 11.88 13.04
N LYS A 112 12.08 10.71 13.37
CA LYS A 112 12.71 9.76 14.29
C LYS A 112 13.24 8.49 13.63
N VAL A 113 12.98 8.27 12.32
CA VAL A 113 13.57 7.12 11.62
C VAL A 113 15.09 7.15 11.78
N PRO A 114 15.71 6.08 12.33
CA PRO A 114 17.16 6.04 12.51
C PRO A 114 17.94 6.28 11.22
N GLN A 115 19.07 6.98 11.33
CA GLN A 115 19.87 7.42 10.17
C GLN A 115 20.43 6.26 9.33
N GLU A 116 20.52 5.09 9.91
CA GLU A 116 20.97 3.87 9.22
C GLU A 116 19.99 3.36 8.15
N TYR A 117 18.71 3.79 8.24
CA TYR A 117 17.70 3.47 7.23
C TYR A 117 17.60 4.63 6.22
N ASP A 118 17.96 4.35 5.00
CA ASP A 118 17.93 5.32 3.90
C ASP A 118 16.64 5.28 3.08
N LYS A 119 15.89 4.16 3.18
CA LYS A 119 14.70 3.94 2.38
C LYS A 119 13.69 3.07 3.12
N ILE A 120 12.41 3.38 2.92
CA ILE A 120 11.26 2.55 3.31
C ILE A 120 10.49 2.23 2.04
N VAL A 121 10.39 0.95 1.69
CA VAL A 121 9.67 0.47 0.51
C VAL A 121 8.31 -0.05 0.94
N ILE A 122 7.25 0.43 0.30
CA ILE A 122 5.87 -0.02 0.54
C ILE A 122 5.54 -1.08 -0.50
N VAL A 123 5.29 -2.28 -0.03
CA VAL A 123 4.93 -3.44 -0.84
C VAL A 123 3.51 -3.85 -0.48
N VAL A 124 2.72 -4.23 -1.48
CA VAL A 124 1.42 -4.85 -1.30
C VAL A 124 1.45 -6.22 -1.94
N ASN A 125 0.97 -7.23 -1.24
CA ASN A 125 0.81 -8.58 -1.77
C ASN A 125 -0.60 -9.10 -1.51
N ILE A 126 -1.05 -10.04 -2.33
CA ILE A 126 -2.32 -10.74 -2.13
C ILE A 126 -2.07 -11.97 -1.29
N TYR A 127 -2.78 -12.07 -0.15
CA TYR A 127 -2.65 -13.20 0.77
C TYR A 127 -3.09 -14.51 0.10
N GLN A 128 -2.21 -15.52 0.18
CA GLN A 128 -2.45 -16.84 -0.43
C GLN A 128 -2.83 -16.79 -1.92
N ALA A 129 -2.35 -15.80 -2.66
CA ALA A 129 -2.71 -15.55 -4.05
C ALA A 129 -2.66 -16.79 -4.94
N VAL A 130 -1.58 -17.56 -4.86
CA VAL A 130 -1.37 -18.77 -5.69
C VAL A 130 -2.41 -19.83 -5.36
N GLN A 131 -2.67 -20.09 -4.08
CA GLN A 131 -3.66 -21.09 -3.64
C GLN A 131 -5.09 -20.70 -4.00
N ARG A 132 -5.37 -19.39 -3.97
CA ARG A 132 -6.69 -18.83 -4.27
C ARG A 132 -6.88 -18.47 -5.75
N HIS A 133 -5.83 -18.64 -6.57
CA HIS A 133 -5.80 -18.24 -7.99
C HIS A 133 -6.15 -16.75 -8.18
N GLN A 134 -5.64 -15.91 -7.29
CA GLN A 134 -5.88 -14.46 -7.28
C GLN A 134 -4.64 -13.70 -7.77
N HIS A 135 -4.87 -12.56 -8.40
CA HIS A 135 -3.81 -11.67 -8.90
C HIS A 135 -4.31 -10.22 -9.00
N PHE A 136 -3.41 -9.26 -9.12
CA PHE A 136 -3.74 -7.83 -9.17
C PHE A 136 -4.63 -7.41 -10.35
N GLY A 137 -4.71 -8.20 -11.42
CA GLY A 137 -5.67 -7.97 -12.50
C GLY A 137 -7.15 -8.17 -12.09
N MET A 138 -7.41 -8.65 -10.87
CA MET A 138 -8.76 -8.79 -10.29
C MET A 138 -9.11 -7.62 -9.34
N ILE A 139 -8.24 -6.62 -9.26
CA ILE A 139 -8.39 -5.43 -8.43
C ILE A 139 -8.52 -4.21 -9.34
N GLU A 140 -9.35 -3.28 -8.93
CA GLU A 140 -9.52 -1.97 -9.56
C GLU A 140 -9.40 -0.84 -8.53
N ASN A 141 -9.27 0.39 -9.02
CA ASN A 141 -9.18 1.59 -8.17
C ASN A 141 -8.07 1.57 -7.10
N ALA A 142 -7.06 0.74 -7.29
CA ALA A 142 -5.95 0.67 -6.35
C ALA A 142 -5.16 1.98 -6.31
N PHE A 143 -4.84 2.43 -5.09
CA PHE A 143 -4.08 3.66 -4.89
C PHE A 143 -3.15 3.57 -3.69
N ILE A 144 -2.13 4.44 -3.70
CA ILE A 144 -1.36 4.83 -2.52
C ILE A 144 -1.46 6.35 -2.36
N ARG A 145 -1.63 6.81 -1.13
CA ARG A 145 -1.61 8.24 -0.80
C ARG A 145 -0.76 8.54 0.41
N LEU A 146 -0.27 9.75 0.49
CA LEU A 146 0.39 10.27 1.67
C LEU A 146 -0.46 11.35 2.30
N VAL A 147 -0.60 11.25 3.61
CA VAL A 147 -1.35 12.19 4.44
C VAL A 147 -0.43 12.76 5.51
N ASP A 148 -0.49 14.06 5.71
CA ASP A 148 0.17 14.72 6.85
C ASP A 148 -0.56 14.36 8.14
N ALA A 149 0.09 13.62 9.02
CA ALA A 149 -0.51 13.14 10.26
C ALA A 149 -0.91 14.26 11.26
N ARG A 150 -0.44 15.49 11.04
CA ARG A 150 -0.76 16.65 11.91
C ARG A 150 -2.18 17.17 11.69
N ASN A 151 -2.67 17.08 10.46
CA ASN A 151 -3.92 17.76 10.04
C ASN A 151 -4.80 16.92 9.12
N ASN A 152 -4.41 15.66 8.85
CA ASN A 152 -5.06 14.72 7.93
C ASN A 152 -5.22 15.25 6.49
N ASN A 153 -4.38 16.20 6.07
CA ASN A 153 -4.38 16.68 4.70
C ASN A 153 -3.65 15.70 3.77
N GLU A 154 -4.32 15.27 2.71
CA GLU A 154 -3.68 14.51 1.64
C GLU A 154 -2.66 15.40 0.92
N MET A 155 -1.42 14.93 0.91
CA MET A 155 -0.29 15.62 0.28
C MET A 155 -0.14 15.20 -1.17
N CYS A 156 -0.21 13.90 -1.42
CA CYS A 156 -0.16 13.35 -2.76
C CYS A 156 -0.87 11.99 -2.83
N LYS A 157 -1.31 11.63 -4.03
CA LYS A 157 -1.96 10.36 -4.34
C LYS A 157 -1.44 9.82 -5.67
N TYR A 158 -1.23 8.53 -5.73
CA TYR A 158 -0.91 7.80 -6.95
C TYR A 158 -1.96 6.70 -7.15
N ASN A 159 -2.65 6.75 -8.28
CA ASN A 159 -3.58 5.69 -8.68
C ASN A 159 -2.86 4.73 -9.62
N LEU A 160 -3.00 3.44 -9.39
CA LEU A 160 -2.51 2.42 -10.31
C LEU A 160 -3.36 2.43 -11.57
N THR A 161 -2.74 2.61 -12.73
CA THR A 161 -3.43 2.81 -14.00
C THR A 161 -3.24 1.68 -15.00
N GLU A 162 -2.32 0.74 -14.71
CA GLU A 162 -2.00 -0.36 -15.60
C GLU A 162 -2.68 -1.67 -15.16
N ASN A 163 -2.83 -2.61 -16.08
CA ASN A 163 -3.33 -3.95 -15.76
C ASN A 163 -2.17 -4.83 -15.29
N TYR A 164 -2.25 -5.27 -14.04
CA TYR A 164 -1.25 -6.14 -13.38
C TYR A 164 -1.69 -7.60 -13.32
N SER A 165 -2.32 -8.09 -14.39
CA SER A 165 -2.75 -9.49 -14.47
C SER A 165 -1.57 -10.44 -14.29
N GLY A 166 -1.76 -11.42 -13.42
CA GLY A 166 -0.74 -12.44 -13.11
C GLY A 166 0.25 -12.02 -12.00
N MET A 167 0.28 -10.76 -11.59
CA MET A 167 1.11 -10.32 -10.47
C MET A 167 0.41 -10.55 -9.13
N THR A 168 1.15 -11.02 -8.14
CA THR A 168 0.63 -11.32 -6.79
C THR A 168 1.26 -10.45 -5.70
N ALA A 169 2.29 -9.68 -6.05
CA ALA A 169 2.94 -8.69 -5.19
C ALA A 169 3.48 -7.54 -6.02
N MET A 170 3.47 -6.32 -5.46
CA MET A 170 3.92 -5.11 -6.14
C MET A 170 4.54 -4.12 -5.16
N ILE A 171 5.51 -3.34 -5.65
CA ILE A 171 6.00 -2.15 -4.94
C ILE A 171 5.09 -0.97 -5.31
N PHE A 172 4.38 -0.43 -4.32
CA PHE A 172 3.49 0.72 -4.53
C PHE A 172 4.24 2.05 -4.45
N GLY A 173 5.27 2.14 -3.63
CA GLY A 173 6.05 3.35 -3.50
C GLY A 173 7.26 3.23 -2.59
N GLU A 174 8.07 4.26 -2.57
CA GLU A 174 9.24 4.39 -1.70
C GLU A 174 9.26 5.75 -1.01
N VAL A 175 9.50 5.75 0.29
CA VAL A 175 9.90 6.93 1.05
C VAL A 175 11.40 6.84 1.27
N TYR A 176 12.17 7.81 0.82
CA TYR A 176 13.61 7.75 0.93
C TYR A 176 14.22 9.09 1.35
N ARG A 177 15.38 9.02 1.94
CA ARG A 177 16.16 10.16 2.35
C ARG A 177 17.31 10.32 1.35
N PRO A 178 17.22 11.24 0.36
CA PRO A 178 18.40 11.66 -0.36
C PRO A 178 19.30 12.41 0.62
N VAL A 179 20.58 12.53 0.35
CA VAL A 179 21.65 13.01 1.27
C VAL A 179 21.27 14.22 2.15
N SER A 180 20.12 14.89 1.92
CA SER A 180 19.63 16.02 2.71
C SER A 180 18.11 16.14 2.89
N TYR A 181 17.25 15.37 2.20
CA TYR A 181 15.79 15.56 2.23
C TYR A 181 15.03 14.25 2.04
N THR A 182 13.79 14.18 2.59
CA THR A 182 12.91 13.01 2.43
C THR A 182 12.03 13.17 1.18
N HIS A 183 11.96 12.14 0.36
CA HIS A 183 11.16 12.09 -0.87
C HIS A 183 10.28 10.86 -0.92
N LEU A 184 9.16 10.93 -1.64
CA LEU A 184 8.39 9.78 -2.08
C LEU A 184 8.61 9.54 -3.58
N ARG A 185 8.75 8.29 -3.96
CA ARG A 185 8.68 7.84 -5.36
C ARG A 185 7.59 6.79 -5.50
N ALA A 186 6.69 7.01 -6.45
CA ALA A 186 5.69 6.01 -6.83
C ALA A 186 6.31 4.97 -7.78
N HIS A 187 6.09 3.71 -7.49
CA HIS A 187 6.57 2.60 -8.30
C HIS A 187 5.42 1.68 -8.70
N GLU A 188 5.57 1.10 -9.86
CA GLU A 188 4.80 -0.04 -10.33
C GLU A 188 5.78 -1.06 -10.89
N THR A 189 6.36 -1.90 -10.03
CA THR A 189 7.21 -3.02 -10.46
C THR A 189 6.79 -4.26 -9.71
N GLY A 190 6.58 -5.31 -10.46
CA GLY A 190 6.34 -6.65 -9.94
C GLY A 190 7.63 -7.41 -9.74
#